data_a686c1b2b6f369444b385f885eb34ca9
#
_entry.id   a686c1b2b6f369444b385f885eb34ca9
#
_cell.length_a   1.000
_cell.length_b   1.000
_cell.length_c   1.000
_cell.angle_alpha   90.00
_cell.angle_beta   90.00
_cell.angle_gamma   90.00
#
_symmetry.space_group_name_H-M   'P 1'
#
loop_
_entity.id
_entity.type
_entity.pdbx_description
1 polymer ?
#
loop_
_entity_poly.entity_id
_entity_poly.type
_entity_poly.pdbx_seq_one_letter_code
_entity_poly.pdbx_strand_id
1 'polypeptide(L)'
;MSEVKVNKITPRTNCGTTTLGDSGDTFNIPAGVTISNNGTATGFGATGAVNWDVSSIKTVDFTATAGVGYFVDTNTTGAVIVTLPAAPAAGDVVGFSDYANNFNTNSCTLNRNGLKIGGQSDNATLTTNGVAVTLVYVDATKGWIVTDSGNQSDAPNPQYIIATGGCITTCGNYKMHTFYSPGTFGVTQLGNPVGGPNTVDYLVVAGGGGGGAGNTPAHGAGAGGAGGYRESPGADTGGYTVSPLGSSPAAALPVSVTCYAVTVGGGGPSGPGCAQAKGCSGSDSTFSTITSTGGGGGGGSGYTPGGATNGANGGSGGGGGSEDNANVPTPNWSPPGGGGGTGNTPSTNPPQGNPGGYGSNAAPGS
;
A
#
# COMPACT_ATOMS: atom_id res chain seq x y z
N MET A 1 -67.60 8.40 33.76
CA MET A 1 -66.74 8.03 32.69
C MET A 1 -67.55 7.45 31.56
N SER A 2 -67.37 7.94 30.33
CA SER A 2 -68.05 7.35 29.17
C SER A 2 -67.14 6.30 28.58
N GLU A 3 -67.67 5.10 28.36
CA GLU A 3 -66.95 4.00 27.72
C GLU A 3 -67.61 3.67 26.39
N VAL A 4 -66.78 3.52 25.32
CA VAL A 4 -67.22 3.10 23.99
C VAL A 4 -66.60 1.72 23.71
N LYS A 5 -67.43 0.69 23.62
CA LYS A 5 -67.00 -0.68 23.28
C LYS A 5 -67.28 -0.97 21.83
N VAL A 6 -66.22 -1.17 21.03
CA VAL A 6 -66.30 -1.45 19.60
C VAL A 6 -65.40 -2.60 19.22
N ASN A 7 -65.82 -3.45 18.29
CA ASN A 7 -65.01 -4.57 17.81
C ASN A 7 -64.02 -4.11 16.71
N LYS A 8 -64.30 -2.99 16.02
CA LYS A 8 -63.48 -2.46 14.94
C LYS A 8 -63.71 -0.97 14.75
N ILE A 9 -62.64 -0.23 14.61
CA ILE A 9 -62.66 1.18 14.18
C ILE A 9 -62.02 1.24 12.79
N THR A 10 -62.75 1.74 11.80
CA THR A 10 -62.26 1.90 10.42
C THR A 10 -62.53 3.31 9.92
N PRO A 11 -61.69 3.85 9.01
CA PRO A 11 -62.01 5.11 8.34
C PRO A 11 -63.34 5.01 7.63
N ARG A 12 -64.04 6.14 7.51
CA ARG A 12 -65.33 6.24 6.80
C ARG A 12 -65.22 5.94 5.33
N THR A 13 -64.07 6.21 4.73
CA THR A 13 -63.73 5.93 3.32
C THR A 13 -62.61 4.94 3.23
N ASN A 14 -62.59 4.07 2.23
CA ASN A 14 -61.47 3.19 1.95
C ASN A 14 -60.17 4.04 1.73
N CYS A 15 -59.06 3.61 2.32
CA CYS A 15 -57.79 4.32 2.35
C CYS A 15 -57.80 5.66 3.12
N GLY A 16 -58.79 5.91 3.99
CA GLY A 16 -58.82 7.09 4.85
C GLY A 16 -58.04 6.92 6.14
N THR A 17 -57.74 8.05 6.82
CA THR A 17 -57.08 8.07 8.13
C THR A 17 -58.11 8.00 9.23
N THR A 18 -57.85 7.20 10.27
CA THR A 18 -58.59 7.27 11.54
C THR A 18 -57.71 7.94 12.59
N THR A 19 -58.08 9.12 13.05
CA THR A 19 -57.38 9.85 14.10
C THR A 19 -57.97 9.51 15.46
N LEU A 20 -57.14 9.16 16.45
CA LEU A 20 -57.48 8.92 17.82
C LEU A 20 -56.85 10.00 18.69
N GLY A 21 -57.67 10.93 19.21
CA GLY A 21 -57.24 12.05 20.03
C GLY A 21 -56.72 13.27 19.22
N ASP A 22 -56.54 14.37 19.91
CA ASP A 22 -56.00 15.65 19.40
C ASP A 22 -54.61 15.90 19.95
N SER A 23 -53.95 16.99 19.51
CA SER A 23 -52.63 17.37 19.97
C SER A 23 -52.59 17.58 21.48
N GLY A 24 -51.78 16.81 22.18
CA GLY A 24 -51.65 16.81 23.65
C GLY A 24 -52.40 15.70 24.35
N ASP A 25 -53.24 14.94 23.66
CA ASP A 25 -53.93 13.79 24.25
C ASP A 25 -52.98 12.61 24.48
N THR A 26 -53.24 11.87 25.54
CA THR A 26 -52.50 10.66 25.86
C THR A 26 -53.35 9.42 25.55
N PHE A 27 -52.83 8.54 24.71
CA PHE A 27 -53.41 7.23 24.45
C PHE A 27 -52.78 6.18 25.37
N ASN A 28 -53.46 5.79 26.43
CA ASN A 28 -52.95 4.83 27.40
C ASN A 28 -53.33 3.39 27.02
N ILE A 29 -52.33 2.54 26.85
CA ILE A 29 -52.48 1.10 26.63
C ILE A 29 -52.17 0.38 27.93
N PRO A 30 -53.18 -0.26 28.57
CA PRO A 30 -52.96 -0.93 29.83
C PRO A 30 -52.02 -2.12 29.73
N ALA A 31 -51.39 -2.51 30.83
CA ALA A 31 -50.55 -3.69 30.88
C ALA A 31 -51.32 -4.96 30.42
N GLY A 32 -50.66 -5.80 29.64
CA GLY A 32 -51.24 -7.02 29.07
C GLY A 32 -52.00 -6.82 27.74
N VAL A 33 -52.15 -5.59 27.26
CA VAL A 33 -52.73 -5.30 25.94
C VAL A 33 -51.62 -5.16 24.90
N THR A 34 -51.79 -5.80 23.75
CA THR A 34 -50.82 -5.77 22.64
C THR A 34 -51.33 -4.86 21.52
N ILE A 35 -50.46 -4.00 21.00
CA ILE A 35 -50.67 -3.35 19.70
C ILE A 35 -50.02 -4.22 18.63
N SER A 36 -50.80 -4.86 17.77
CA SER A 36 -50.29 -5.56 16.59
C SER A 36 -50.35 -4.62 15.40
N ASN A 37 -49.17 -4.19 14.94
CA ASN A 37 -49.03 -3.36 13.74
C ASN A 37 -48.56 -4.24 12.57
N ASN A 38 -49.41 -4.49 11.60
CA ASN A 38 -49.10 -5.21 10.37
C ASN A 38 -48.74 -4.27 9.21
N GLY A 39 -48.69 -2.95 9.45
CA GLY A 39 -48.30 -1.92 8.51
C GLY A 39 -47.01 -1.21 8.88
N THR A 40 -46.68 -0.11 8.19
CA THR A 40 -45.55 0.74 8.53
C THR A 40 -45.88 1.61 9.76
N ALA A 41 -45.10 1.55 10.80
CA ALA A 41 -45.23 2.44 11.96
C ALA A 41 -44.37 3.71 11.69
N THR A 42 -45.01 4.88 11.62
CA THR A 42 -44.34 6.18 11.53
C THR A 42 -44.57 6.92 12.85
N GLY A 43 -43.49 7.36 13.51
CA GLY A 43 -43.57 8.11 14.77
C GLY A 43 -43.87 7.27 16.02
N PHE A 44 -44.00 5.97 15.93
CA PHE A 44 -44.07 5.08 17.06
C PHE A 44 -42.67 4.87 17.60
N GLY A 45 -42.23 5.74 18.48
CA GLY A 45 -41.06 5.57 19.32
C GLY A 45 -39.91 4.75 18.69
N ALA A 46 -39.29 5.26 17.66
CA ALA A 46 -37.97 4.74 17.24
C ALA A 46 -36.98 5.12 18.35
N THR A 47 -37.02 4.39 19.44
CA THR A 47 -36.13 4.63 20.59
C THR A 47 -34.78 3.97 20.43
N GLY A 48 -34.23 3.96 19.21
CA GLY A 48 -32.90 3.45 18.94
C GLY A 48 -32.73 1.94 18.92
N ALA A 49 -33.82 1.18 19.08
CA ALA A 49 -33.82 -0.29 19.01
C ALA A 49 -34.07 -0.77 17.59
N VAL A 50 -33.28 -1.73 17.12
CA VAL A 50 -33.50 -2.44 15.86
C VAL A 50 -34.44 -3.64 16.09
N ASN A 51 -35.25 -3.95 15.08
CA ASN A 51 -36.01 -5.21 15.06
C ASN A 51 -35.09 -6.29 14.46
N TRP A 52 -34.60 -7.18 15.33
CA TRP A 52 -33.66 -8.23 14.89
C TRP A 52 -34.37 -9.27 14.01
N ASP A 53 -33.90 -9.43 12.76
CA ASP A 53 -34.38 -10.49 11.85
C ASP A 53 -33.77 -11.84 12.25
N VAL A 54 -34.52 -12.62 12.96
CA VAL A 54 -34.17 -14.00 13.36
C VAL A 54 -34.63 -15.05 12.36
N SER A 55 -35.39 -14.64 11.34
CA SER A 55 -35.94 -15.54 10.33
C SER A 55 -34.93 -15.99 9.27
N SER A 56 -33.86 -15.22 9.09
CA SER A 56 -32.86 -15.46 8.06
C SER A 56 -31.48 -14.96 8.49
N ILE A 57 -30.58 -15.89 8.80
CA ILE A 57 -29.16 -15.57 9.00
C ILE A 57 -28.54 -15.22 7.62
N LYS A 58 -27.82 -14.11 7.55
CA LYS A 58 -27.23 -13.60 6.29
C LYS A 58 -25.87 -14.24 6.07
N THR A 59 -25.76 -15.06 5.03
CA THR A 59 -24.52 -15.76 4.64
C THR A 59 -23.89 -15.22 3.36
N VAL A 60 -24.59 -14.34 2.64
CA VAL A 60 -24.16 -13.72 1.38
C VAL A 60 -24.40 -12.22 1.41
N ASP A 61 -23.85 -11.49 0.46
CA ASP A 61 -24.04 -10.05 0.32
C ASP A 61 -25.52 -9.66 0.26
N PHE A 62 -25.88 -8.58 0.97
CA PHE A 62 -27.27 -8.10 0.99
C PHE A 62 -27.34 -6.58 1.22
N THR A 63 -28.52 -6.03 1.02
CA THR A 63 -28.82 -4.63 1.35
C THR A 63 -29.63 -4.56 2.64
N ALA A 64 -29.15 -3.76 3.60
CA ALA A 64 -29.82 -3.53 4.86
C ALA A 64 -31.01 -2.58 4.70
N THR A 65 -32.03 -2.81 5.51
CA THR A 65 -33.22 -1.95 5.60
C THR A 65 -33.19 -1.21 6.94
N ALA A 66 -33.54 0.08 6.93
CA ALA A 66 -33.65 0.86 8.15
C ALA A 66 -34.64 0.24 9.15
N GLY A 67 -34.30 0.27 10.43
CA GLY A 67 -35.09 -0.32 11.53
C GLY A 67 -34.79 -1.80 11.77
N VAL A 68 -33.95 -2.47 10.97
CA VAL A 68 -33.71 -3.91 11.07
C VAL A 68 -32.30 -4.21 11.56
N GLY A 69 -32.18 -5.18 12.46
CA GLY A 69 -30.92 -5.81 12.86
C GLY A 69 -30.74 -7.17 12.18
N TYR A 70 -29.51 -7.50 11.82
CA TYR A 70 -29.18 -8.72 11.08
C TYR A 70 -28.10 -9.54 11.78
N PHE A 71 -28.29 -10.84 11.81
CA PHE A 71 -27.23 -11.79 12.15
C PHE A 71 -26.49 -12.19 10.88
N VAL A 72 -25.16 -11.99 10.86
CA VAL A 72 -24.31 -12.24 9.70
C VAL A 72 -23.38 -13.40 10.00
N ASP A 73 -23.43 -14.43 9.17
CA ASP A 73 -22.56 -15.60 9.26
C ASP A 73 -21.53 -15.57 8.11
N THR A 74 -20.29 -15.27 8.43
CA THR A 74 -19.16 -15.27 7.48
C THR A 74 -18.40 -16.59 7.48
N ASN A 75 -18.82 -17.59 8.26
CA ASN A 75 -18.17 -18.89 8.28
C ASN A 75 -18.63 -19.80 7.13
N THR A 76 -19.87 -19.63 6.65
CA THR A 76 -20.47 -20.53 5.66
C THR A 76 -19.98 -20.26 4.24
N THR A 77 -19.93 -19.00 3.80
CA THR A 77 -19.60 -18.61 2.41
C THR A 77 -18.40 -17.67 2.29
N GLY A 78 -17.81 -17.25 3.40
CA GLY A 78 -16.70 -16.29 3.46
C GLY A 78 -17.16 -14.88 3.85
N ALA A 79 -16.32 -13.87 3.52
CA ALA A 79 -16.62 -12.47 3.83
C ALA A 79 -17.96 -12.02 3.21
N VAL A 80 -18.71 -11.19 3.94
CA VAL A 80 -20.02 -10.68 3.52
C VAL A 80 -19.96 -9.15 3.39
N ILE A 81 -20.56 -8.62 2.32
CA ILE A 81 -20.72 -7.19 2.12
C ILE A 81 -22.18 -6.82 2.38
N VAL A 82 -22.37 -5.92 3.35
CA VAL A 82 -23.68 -5.35 3.65
C VAL A 82 -23.78 -3.95 3.07
N THR A 83 -24.70 -3.72 2.14
CA THR A 83 -24.95 -2.39 1.60
C THR A 83 -25.93 -1.64 2.51
N LEU A 84 -25.51 -0.49 3.05
CA LEU A 84 -26.34 0.36 3.91
C LEU A 84 -27.45 1.05 3.09
N PRO A 85 -28.58 1.47 3.73
CA PRO A 85 -29.67 2.16 3.04
C PRO A 85 -29.18 3.39 2.27
N ALA A 86 -29.63 3.57 1.02
CA ALA A 86 -29.18 4.64 0.12
C ALA A 86 -29.76 6.03 0.47
N ALA A 87 -30.94 6.09 1.07
CA ALA A 87 -31.64 7.32 1.41
C ALA A 87 -32.23 7.26 2.82
N PRO A 88 -31.40 7.17 3.87
CA PRO A 88 -31.88 7.11 5.24
C PRO A 88 -32.38 8.48 5.68
N ALA A 89 -33.39 8.49 6.55
CA ALA A 89 -33.77 9.65 7.33
C ALA A 89 -32.93 9.79 8.58
N ALA A 90 -32.77 11.01 9.10
CA ALA A 90 -32.11 11.22 10.40
C ALA A 90 -32.85 10.45 11.50
N GLY A 91 -32.10 9.65 12.27
CA GLY A 91 -32.64 8.75 13.30
C GLY A 91 -32.89 7.32 12.81
N ASP A 92 -32.74 7.01 11.52
CA ASP A 92 -32.78 5.63 11.04
C ASP A 92 -31.66 4.80 11.66
N VAL A 93 -31.98 3.56 12.00
CA VAL A 93 -31.12 2.63 12.74
C VAL A 93 -30.93 1.36 11.93
N VAL A 94 -29.72 0.78 11.95
CA VAL A 94 -29.45 -0.57 11.46
C VAL A 94 -28.54 -1.29 12.45
N GLY A 95 -28.70 -2.60 12.60
CA GLY A 95 -27.89 -3.39 13.50
C GLY A 95 -27.25 -4.59 12.81
N PHE A 96 -26.04 -4.98 13.25
CA PHE A 96 -25.33 -6.15 12.74
C PHE A 96 -24.69 -6.90 13.90
N SER A 97 -24.76 -8.23 13.85
CA SER A 97 -24.14 -9.10 14.85
C SER A 97 -23.43 -10.25 14.16
N ASP A 98 -22.22 -10.56 14.63
CA ASP A 98 -21.46 -11.73 14.19
C ASP A 98 -22.09 -13.01 14.74
N TYR A 99 -22.82 -13.74 13.87
CA TYR A 99 -23.51 -14.96 14.25
C TYR A 99 -22.57 -16.13 14.53
N ALA A 100 -21.52 -16.25 13.71
CA ALA A 100 -20.61 -17.39 13.74
C ALA A 100 -19.35 -17.15 14.57
N ASN A 101 -19.19 -15.96 15.16
CA ASN A 101 -17.98 -15.56 15.87
C ASN A 101 -16.71 -15.68 15.00
N ASN A 102 -16.78 -15.19 13.73
CA ASN A 102 -15.78 -15.44 12.71
C ASN A 102 -15.31 -14.18 11.94
N PHE A 103 -15.72 -12.98 12.34
CA PHE A 103 -15.37 -11.73 11.62
C PHE A 103 -13.87 -11.43 11.57
N ASN A 104 -13.06 -12.01 12.46
CA ASN A 104 -11.61 -11.85 12.40
C ASN A 104 -10.95 -12.67 11.26
N THR A 105 -11.59 -13.75 10.84
CA THR A 105 -11.13 -14.62 9.75
C THR A 105 -11.72 -14.18 8.42
N ASN A 106 -13.03 -13.96 8.39
CA ASN A 106 -13.78 -13.48 7.25
C ASN A 106 -14.62 -12.28 7.68
N SER A 107 -14.21 -11.09 7.30
CA SER A 107 -14.80 -9.85 7.76
C SER A 107 -16.21 -9.60 7.19
N CYS A 108 -17.00 -8.78 7.91
CA CYS A 108 -18.22 -8.19 7.41
C CYS A 108 -17.95 -6.73 7.01
N THR A 109 -18.10 -6.40 5.72
CA THR A 109 -17.89 -5.04 5.22
C THR A 109 -19.21 -4.29 5.13
N LEU A 110 -19.29 -3.15 5.77
CA LEU A 110 -20.41 -2.21 5.66
C LEU A 110 -20.15 -1.26 4.50
N ASN A 111 -20.76 -1.54 3.35
CA ASN A 111 -20.71 -0.67 2.19
C ASN A 111 -21.60 0.55 2.45
N ARG A 112 -20.97 1.72 2.49
CA ARG A 112 -21.60 3.01 2.80
C ARG A 112 -22.64 3.50 1.80
N ASN A 113 -22.74 2.87 0.64
CA ASN A 113 -23.70 3.20 -0.43
C ASN A 113 -23.72 4.70 -0.82
N GLY A 114 -22.54 5.30 -0.95
CA GLY A 114 -22.37 6.72 -1.30
C GLY A 114 -22.46 7.71 -0.12
N LEU A 115 -22.92 7.28 1.05
CA LEU A 115 -22.99 8.09 2.27
C LEU A 115 -21.67 8.01 3.07
N LYS A 116 -21.62 8.65 4.23
CA LYS A 116 -20.48 8.57 5.14
C LYS A 116 -20.73 7.60 6.30
N ILE A 117 -19.65 7.07 6.87
CA ILE A 117 -19.66 6.33 8.13
C ILE A 117 -18.64 7.01 9.05
N GLY A 118 -19.07 7.49 10.21
CA GLY A 118 -18.18 8.20 11.15
C GLY A 118 -17.59 9.50 10.59
N GLY A 119 -18.19 10.07 9.55
CA GLY A 119 -17.67 11.24 8.84
C GLY A 119 -16.69 10.93 7.72
N GLN A 120 -16.32 9.65 7.53
CA GLN A 120 -15.39 9.19 6.49
C GLN A 120 -16.13 8.75 5.23
N SER A 121 -15.43 8.81 4.09
CA SER A 121 -15.98 8.41 2.77
C SER A 121 -15.51 7.02 2.35
N ASP A 122 -15.19 6.16 3.33
CA ASP A 122 -14.77 4.79 3.14
C ASP A 122 -15.78 3.81 3.72
N ASN A 123 -15.78 2.57 3.25
CA ASN A 123 -16.53 1.48 3.84
C ASN A 123 -15.97 1.13 5.22
N ALA A 124 -16.80 0.75 6.16
CA ALA A 124 -16.35 0.20 7.44
C ALA A 124 -16.26 -1.32 7.35
N THR A 125 -15.36 -1.91 8.13
CA THR A 125 -15.19 -3.37 8.16
C THR A 125 -15.20 -3.85 9.60
N LEU A 126 -16.09 -4.78 9.90
CA LEU A 126 -16.17 -5.45 11.19
C LEU A 126 -15.22 -6.64 11.17
N THR A 127 -14.22 -6.62 12.06
CA THR A 127 -13.14 -7.62 12.13
C THR A 127 -12.99 -8.24 13.50
N THR A 128 -13.86 -7.89 14.43
CA THR A 128 -13.84 -8.42 15.81
C THR A 128 -14.84 -9.54 15.95
N ASN A 129 -14.39 -10.70 16.43
CA ASN A 129 -15.27 -11.84 16.67
C ASN A 129 -16.33 -11.52 17.72
N GLY A 130 -17.55 -11.95 17.45
CA GLY A 130 -18.69 -11.77 18.36
C GLY A 130 -19.18 -10.32 18.47
N VAL A 131 -18.65 -9.40 17.66
CA VAL A 131 -19.09 -8.00 17.71
C VAL A 131 -20.54 -7.86 17.28
N ALA A 132 -21.28 -7.04 18.00
CA ALA A 132 -22.59 -6.53 17.61
C ALA A 132 -22.50 -5.01 17.57
N VAL A 133 -22.96 -4.38 16.50
CA VAL A 133 -22.95 -2.93 16.33
C VAL A 133 -24.32 -2.44 15.90
N THR A 134 -24.71 -1.30 16.44
CA THR A 134 -25.88 -0.54 15.99
C THR A 134 -25.41 0.81 15.45
N LEU A 135 -25.84 1.13 14.25
CA LEU A 135 -25.55 2.41 13.61
C LEU A 135 -26.82 3.23 13.47
N VAL A 136 -26.69 4.53 13.76
CA VAL A 136 -27.76 5.52 13.56
C VAL A 136 -27.30 6.50 12.48
N TYR A 137 -28.17 6.77 11.51
CA TYR A 137 -27.91 7.83 10.54
C TYR A 137 -28.23 9.20 11.17
N VAL A 138 -27.26 10.09 11.20
CA VAL A 138 -27.39 11.41 11.85
C VAL A 138 -27.66 12.48 10.81
N ASP A 139 -26.76 12.67 9.86
CA ASP A 139 -26.81 13.71 8.82
C ASP A 139 -25.85 13.40 7.67
N ALA A 140 -25.82 14.27 6.65
CA ALA A 140 -24.92 14.09 5.51
C ALA A 140 -23.44 14.39 5.86
N THR A 141 -23.14 15.05 6.99
CA THR A 141 -21.77 15.41 7.39
C THR A 141 -21.08 14.22 8.04
N LYS A 142 -21.76 13.54 8.95
CA LYS A 142 -21.25 12.40 9.71
C LYS A 142 -21.72 11.06 9.15
N GLY A 143 -22.90 11.02 8.51
CA GLY A 143 -23.49 9.79 8.00
C GLY A 143 -23.96 8.86 9.11
N TRP A 144 -23.61 7.58 9.00
CA TRP A 144 -23.89 6.54 9.97
C TRP A 144 -22.88 6.59 11.13
N ILE A 145 -23.37 6.60 12.37
CA ILE A 145 -22.56 6.59 13.59
C ILE A 145 -22.86 5.35 14.40
N VAL A 146 -21.84 4.66 14.89
CA VAL A 146 -21.99 3.57 15.85
C VAL A 146 -22.44 4.15 17.19
N THR A 147 -23.55 3.66 17.70
CA THR A 147 -24.14 4.11 18.97
C THR A 147 -24.19 3.02 20.03
N ASP A 148 -24.19 1.75 19.62
CA ASP A 148 -24.21 0.60 20.50
C ASP A 148 -22.93 -0.21 20.29
N SER A 149 -22.39 -0.80 21.30
CA SER A 149 -21.05 -1.31 21.59
C SER A 149 -20.02 -0.23 21.98
N GLY A 150 -20.39 0.98 22.00
CA GLY A 150 -19.72 2.05 22.69
C GLY A 150 -18.73 2.90 21.89
N ASN A 151 -18.18 2.48 20.74
CA ASN A 151 -17.29 3.35 19.97
C ASN A 151 -17.16 2.96 18.49
N GLN A 152 -16.74 3.93 17.68
CA GLN A 152 -16.55 3.74 16.26
C GLN A 152 -15.43 2.73 15.92
N SER A 153 -14.55 2.36 16.88
CA SER A 153 -13.50 1.38 16.66
C SER A 153 -14.03 -0.03 16.40
N ASP A 154 -15.26 -0.31 16.77
CA ASP A 154 -15.92 -1.60 16.50
C ASP A 154 -16.41 -1.71 15.05
N ALA A 155 -16.45 -0.58 14.32
CA ALA A 155 -16.67 -0.51 12.88
C ALA A 155 -15.58 0.37 12.23
N PRO A 156 -14.32 -0.06 12.22
CA PRO A 156 -13.21 0.76 11.78
C PRO A 156 -13.24 0.99 10.28
N ASN A 157 -13.06 2.24 9.88
CA ASN A 157 -12.78 2.58 8.49
C ASN A 157 -11.30 2.29 8.18
N PRO A 158 -10.97 1.88 6.94
CA PRO A 158 -9.59 1.74 6.53
C PRO A 158 -8.87 3.10 6.60
N GLN A 159 -7.76 3.14 7.31
CA GLN A 159 -6.83 4.25 7.30
C GLN A 159 -5.53 3.80 6.66
N TYR A 160 -5.02 4.61 5.74
CA TYR A 160 -3.81 4.32 4.98
C TYR A 160 -2.66 5.21 5.45
N ILE A 161 -1.44 4.80 5.11
CA ILE A 161 -0.27 5.65 5.31
C ILE A 161 -0.44 6.94 4.52
N ILE A 162 -0.20 8.08 5.18
CA ILE A 162 -0.09 9.39 4.53
C ILE A 162 1.35 9.84 4.63
N ALA A 163 1.94 10.13 3.47
CA ALA A 163 3.32 10.60 3.38
C ALA A 163 3.44 11.78 2.41
N THR A 164 4.54 12.50 2.54
CA THR A 164 4.93 13.66 1.74
C THR A 164 6.35 13.51 1.22
N GLY A 165 6.74 14.34 0.28
CA GLY A 165 8.10 14.39 -0.28
C GLY A 165 8.23 13.73 -1.64
N GLY A 166 9.23 14.16 -2.40
CA GLY A 166 9.45 13.74 -3.79
C GLY A 166 8.34 14.20 -4.75
N CYS A 167 8.38 13.69 -5.98
CA CYS A 167 7.28 13.82 -6.95
C CYS A 167 6.25 12.73 -6.68
N ILE A 168 5.02 13.13 -6.34
CA ILE A 168 3.96 12.20 -5.98
C ILE A 168 3.09 11.91 -7.20
N THR A 169 2.95 10.65 -7.56
CA THR A 169 2.04 10.17 -8.60
C THR A 169 1.13 9.10 -8.04
N THR A 170 -0.11 9.02 -8.56
CA THR A 170 -1.08 7.99 -8.18
C THR A 170 -1.28 7.04 -9.36
N CYS A 171 -1.16 5.74 -9.12
CA CYS A 171 -1.42 4.71 -10.10
C CYS A 171 -2.31 3.63 -9.47
N GLY A 172 -3.57 3.58 -9.90
CA GLY A 172 -4.56 2.72 -9.25
C GLY A 172 -4.72 3.07 -7.76
N ASN A 173 -4.54 2.09 -6.90
CA ASN A 173 -4.65 2.24 -5.45
C ASN A 173 -3.32 2.65 -4.77
N TYR A 174 -2.27 2.93 -5.54
CA TYR A 174 -0.94 3.22 -5.02
C TYR A 174 -0.54 4.67 -5.19
N LYS A 175 0.18 5.22 -4.21
CA LYS A 175 0.93 6.47 -4.31
C LYS A 175 2.40 6.16 -4.42
N MET A 176 3.05 6.71 -5.45
CA MET A 176 4.48 6.61 -5.68
C MET A 176 5.14 7.94 -5.36
N HIS A 177 6.18 7.91 -4.55
CA HIS A 177 7.03 9.04 -4.20
C HIS A 177 8.37 8.88 -4.91
N THR A 178 8.63 9.67 -5.96
CA THR A 178 9.86 9.57 -6.76
C THR A 178 10.80 10.70 -6.41
N PHE A 179 12.05 10.36 -6.10
CA PHE A 179 13.11 11.30 -5.76
C PHE A 179 14.17 11.27 -6.85
N TYR A 180 14.36 12.41 -7.55
CA TYR A 180 15.41 12.63 -8.54
C TYR A 180 16.62 13.40 -7.98
N SER A 181 16.50 13.89 -6.75
CA SER A 181 17.52 14.59 -5.98
C SER A 181 17.32 14.28 -4.49
N PRO A 182 18.32 14.52 -3.64
CA PRO A 182 18.19 14.35 -2.20
C PRO A 182 16.97 15.09 -1.63
N GLY A 183 16.30 14.47 -0.68
CA GLY A 183 15.07 15.00 -0.08
C GLY A 183 14.65 14.23 1.16
N THR A 184 13.39 14.39 1.53
CA THR A 184 12.82 13.75 2.71
C THR A 184 11.50 13.07 2.35
N PHE A 185 11.35 11.80 2.72
CA PHE A 185 10.08 11.10 2.74
C PHE A 185 9.49 11.23 4.16
N GLY A 186 8.46 12.05 4.31
CA GLY A 186 7.84 12.33 5.61
C GLY A 186 6.53 11.57 5.78
N VAL A 187 6.48 10.60 6.71
CA VAL A 187 5.25 9.92 7.08
C VAL A 187 4.55 10.74 8.14
N THR A 188 3.33 11.19 7.86
CA THR A 188 2.52 12.02 8.76
C THR A 188 1.40 11.26 9.45
N GLN A 189 0.99 10.10 8.89
CA GLN A 189 -0.03 9.23 9.45
C GLN A 189 0.29 7.77 9.12
N LEU A 190 0.03 6.88 10.06
CA LEU A 190 0.04 5.43 9.82
C LEU A 190 -1.34 4.94 9.40
N GLY A 191 -1.38 3.79 8.74
CA GLY A 191 -2.60 3.03 8.52
C GLY A 191 -3.07 2.31 9.79
N ASN A 192 -4.31 1.84 9.76
CA ASN A 192 -4.83 0.92 10.77
C ASN A 192 -4.85 -0.52 10.19
N PRO A 193 -5.12 -1.57 11.02
CA PRO A 193 -5.12 -2.95 10.54
C PRO A 193 -6.05 -3.22 9.35
N VAL A 194 -7.10 -2.41 9.16
CA VAL A 194 -8.05 -2.53 8.05
C VAL A 194 -7.51 -1.89 6.77
N GLY A 195 -6.69 -0.86 6.90
CA GLY A 195 -6.04 -0.17 5.77
C GLY A 195 -4.78 -0.86 5.24
N GLY A 196 -4.27 -1.86 5.97
CA GLY A 196 -3.09 -2.62 5.57
C GLY A 196 -1.87 -2.40 6.49
N PRO A 197 -0.77 -3.07 6.18
CA PRO A 197 0.44 -2.98 6.98
C PRO A 197 1.08 -1.58 6.92
N ASN A 198 1.79 -1.21 7.99
CA ASN A 198 2.56 0.04 8.04
C ASN A 198 3.97 -0.16 7.45
N THR A 199 4.01 -0.56 6.19
CA THR A 199 5.21 -0.81 5.41
C THR A 199 5.13 -0.06 4.07
N VAL A 200 6.28 0.25 3.49
CA VAL A 200 6.37 0.81 2.15
C VAL A 200 7.28 -0.05 1.29
N ASP A 201 6.86 -0.28 0.06
CA ASP A 201 7.72 -0.87 -0.96
C ASP A 201 8.68 0.20 -1.49
N TYR A 202 9.86 -0.23 -1.88
CA TYR A 202 10.91 0.67 -2.35
C TYR A 202 11.66 0.12 -3.56
N LEU A 203 12.18 1.06 -4.33
CA LEU A 203 13.19 0.85 -5.36
C LEU A 203 14.27 1.90 -5.16
N VAL A 204 15.51 1.50 -4.89
CA VAL A 204 16.67 2.39 -4.69
C VAL A 204 17.75 2.03 -5.69
N VAL A 205 18.08 3.00 -6.57
CA VAL A 205 19.12 2.84 -7.59
C VAL A 205 20.19 3.90 -7.34
N ALA A 206 21.45 3.47 -7.29
CA ALA A 206 22.59 4.36 -7.07
C ALA A 206 23.12 4.96 -8.40
N GLY A 207 24.00 5.92 -8.30
CA GLY A 207 24.68 6.51 -9.47
C GLY A 207 25.58 5.49 -10.17
N GLY A 208 25.58 5.45 -11.50
CA GLY A 208 26.51 4.63 -12.29
C GLY A 208 27.95 5.17 -12.26
N GLY A 209 28.93 4.32 -12.42
CA GLY A 209 30.32 4.72 -12.58
C GLY A 209 30.60 5.34 -13.94
N GLY A 210 31.60 6.21 -14.03
CA GLY A 210 32.13 6.76 -15.29
C GLY A 210 33.00 5.75 -16.03
N GLY A 211 33.05 5.83 -17.37
CA GLY A 211 33.98 5.05 -18.19
C GLY A 211 35.43 5.46 -17.95
N GLY A 212 36.36 4.54 -18.14
CA GLY A 212 37.78 4.84 -18.18
C GLY A 212 38.14 5.61 -19.42
N ALA A 213 39.39 6.10 -19.51
CA ALA A 213 39.94 6.75 -20.67
C ALA A 213 41.20 6.06 -21.17
N GLY A 214 41.41 6.11 -22.45
CA GLY A 214 42.63 5.63 -23.11
C GLY A 214 43.51 6.81 -23.56
N ASN A 215 44.80 6.56 -23.68
CA ASN A 215 45.77 7.53 -24.19
C ASN A 215 45.80 7.59 -25.72
N THR A 216 45.17 6.67 -26.43
CA THR A 216 45.04 6.67 -27.89
C THR A 216 43.63 6.19 -28.29
N PRO A 217 43.14 6.62 -29.49
CA PRO A 217 41.85 6.16 -30.01
C PRO A 217 41.76 4.66 -30.30
N ALA A 218 42.90 3.95 -30.34
CA ALA A 218 42.98 2.53 -30.73
C ALA A 218 42.73 1.56 -29.56
N HIS A 219 42.70 2.06 -28.31
CA HIS A 219 42.63 1.18 -27.15
C HIS A 219 41.31 1.36 -26.40
N GLY A 220 40.63 0.22 -26.16
CA GLY A 220 39.35 0.19 -25.44
C GLY A 220 39.55 0.43 -23.94
N ALA A 221 38.93 1.47 -23.41
CA ALA A 221 38.84 1.67 -21.98
C ALA A 221 37.63 0.89 -21.42
N GLY A 222 37.69 0.56 -20.14
CA GLY A 222 36.61 -0.13 -19.44
C GLY A 222 35.37 0.75 -19.29
N ALA A 223 34.18 0.18 -19.47
CA ALA A 223 32.92 0.85 -19.17
C ALA A 223 32.74 1.01 -17.65
N GLY A 224 32.06 2.08 -17.24
CA GLY A 224 31.58 2.19 -15.86
C GLY A 224 30.53 1.15 -15.51
N GLY A 225 30.54 0.67 -14.29
CA GLY A 225 29.53 -0.23 -13.75
C GLY A 225 28.21 0.48 -13.47
N ALA A 226 27.10 -0.21 -13.59
CA ALA A 226 25.80 0.31 -13.16
C ALA A 226 25.78 0.55 -11.64
N GLY A 227 25.00 1.54 -11.21
CA GLY A 227 24.71 1.71 -9.78
C GLY A 227 24.02 0.48 -9.20
N GLY A 228 24.22 0.23 -7.92
CA GLY A 228 23.53 -0.81 -7.19
C GLY A 228 22.03 -0.64 -7.28
N TYR A 229 21.33 -1.76 -7.30
CA TYR A 229 19.89 -1.85 -7.41
C TYR A 229 19.31 -2.60 -6.23
N ARG A 230 18.44 -2.01 -5.44
CA ARG A 230 17.78 -2.60 -4.29
C ARG A 230 16.27 -2.37 -4.40
N GLU A 231 15.49 -3.43 -4.29
CA GLU A 231 14.02 -3.35 -4.28
C GLU A 231 13.43 -4.24 -3.18
N SER A 232 12.22 -3.89 -2.73
CA SER A 232 11.40 -4.76 -1.89
C SER A 232 10.65 -5.77 -2.75
N PRO A 233 10.15 -6.87 -2.13
CA PRO A 233 9.45 -7.92 -2.88
C PRO A 233 8.08 -7.52 -3.43
N GLY A 234 7.52 -6.36 -3.06
CA GLY A 234 6.17 -5.96 -3.46
C GLY A 234 5.06 -6.82 -2.86
N ALA A 235 5.38 -7.61 -1.84
CA ALA A 235 4.45 -8.58 -1.25
C ALA A 235 3.28 -7.92 -0.54
N ASP A 236 3.51 -6.75 0.06
CA ASP A 236 2.48 -6.03 0.82
C ASP A 236 1.51 -5.28 -0.09
N THR A 237 1.95 -4.94 -1.29
CA THR A 237 1.14 -4.17 -2.24
C THR A 237 0.51 -5.05 -3.32
N GLY A 238 1.09 -6.21 -3.62
CA GLY A 238 0.67 -7.06 -4.74
C GLY A 238 0.74 -6.35 -6.11
N GLY A 239 1.37 -5.17 -6.15
CA GLY A 239 1.24 -4.20 -7.23
C GLY A 239 2.17 -4.40 -8.41
N TYR A 240 3.24 -5.20 -8.29
CA TYR A 240 4.20 -5.42 -9.36
C TYR A 240 4.86 -6.79 -9.31
N THR A 241 5.38 -7.23 -10.45
CA THR A 241 6.15 -8.48 -10.53
C THR A 241 7.55 -8.24 -9.96
N VAL A 242 7.88 -8.97 -8.92
CA VAL A 242 9.19 -8.88 -8.26
C VAL A 242 10.28 -9.39 -9.18
N SER A 243 11.39 -8.62 -9.28
CA SER A 243 12.61 -9.10 -9.95
C SER A 243 13.36 -10.11 -9.06
N PRO A 244 14.28 -10.91 -9.61
CA PRO A 244 15.13 -11.77 -8.78
C PRO A 244 15.90 -11.04 -7.69
N LEU A 245 16.12 -9.71 -7.85
CA LEU A 245 16.81 -8.87 -6.88
C LEU A 245 15.93 -8.43 -5.69
N GLY A 246 14.62 -8.54 -5.82
CA GLY A 246 13.65 -8.31 -4.74
C GLY A 246 13.25 -9.58 -3.99
N SER A 247 13.84 -10.73 -4.31
CA SER A 247 13.53 -11.99 -3.64
C SER A 247 13.97 -12.01 -2.17
N SER A 248 13.39 -12.92 -1.37
CA SER A 248 13.81 -13.10 0.03
C SER A 248 15.35 -13.17 0.17
N PRO A 249 15.97 -12.47 1.14
CA PRO A 249 15.38 -11.86 2.32
C PRO A 249 15.00 -10.37 2.19
N ALA A 250 14.90 -9.80 0.98
CA ALA A 250 14.38 -8.46 0.83
C ALA A 250 12.94 -8.38 1.38
N ALA A 251 12.60 -7.26 2.01
CA ALA A 251 11.29 -7.03 2.62
C ALA A 251 10.90 -5.56 2.46
N ALA A 252 9.59 -5.29 2.46
CA ALA A 252 9.07 -3.94 2.55
C ALA A 252 9.60 -3.26 3.83
N LEU A 253 9.80 -1.95 3.77
CA LEU A 253 10.35 -1.18 4.88
C LEU A 253 9.25 -0.80 5.87
N PRO A 254 9.29 -1.24 7.14
CA PRO A 254 8.39 -0.75 8.17
C PRO A 254 8.60 0.75 8.40
N VAL A 255 7.49 1.50 8.51
CA VAL A 255 7.53 2.94 8.72
C VAL A 255 6.79 3.34 9.99
N SER A 256 7.22 4.47 10.56
CA SER A 256 6.58 5.17 11.67
C SER A 256 6.31 6.62 11.29
N VAL A 257 5.55 7.35 12.09
CA VAL A 257 5.33 8.79 11.89
C VAL A 257 6.63 9.54 12.16
N THR A 258 7.42 9.71 11.10
CA THR A 258 8.71 10.39 11.13
C THR A 258 9.17 10.80 9.73
N CYS A 259 10.28 11.52 9.66
CA CYS A 259 10.94 11.91 8.42
C CYS A 259 12.11 10.96 8.13
N TYR A 260 12.12 10.38 6.93
CA TYR A 260 13.18 9.52 6.42
C TYR A 260 13.99 10.32 5.39
N ALA A 261 15.30 10.44 5.63
CA ALA A 261 16.18 11.06 4.67
C ALA A 261 16.34 10.19 3.42
N VAL A 262 16.30 10.83 2.25
CA VAL A 262 16.55 10.21 0.96
C VAL A 262 17.77 10.89 0.35
N THR A 263 18.79 10.10 -0.02
CA THR A 263 19.93 10.55 -0.80
C THR A 263 19.84 9.94 -2.18
N VAL A 264 20.09 10.75 -3.21
CA VAL A 264 20.16 10.30 -4.61
C VAL A 264 21.60 10.52 -5.08
N GLY A 265 22.29 9.43 -5.36
CA GLY A 265 23.69 9.43 -5.78
C GLY A 265 23.85 9.89 -7.22
N GLY A 266 24.82 10.75 -7.45
CA GLY A 266 25.23 11.19 -8.79
C GLY A 266 26.07 10.13 -9.53
N GLY A 267 26.05 10.17 -10.86
CA GLY A 267 26.95 9.38 -11.69
C GLY A 267 28.42 9.83 -11.52
N GLY A 268 29.35 8.89 -11.59
CA GLY A 268 30.77 9.16 -11.59
C GLY A 268 31.21 9.78 -12.94
N PRO A 269 32.08 10.82 -12.96
CA PRO A 269 32.64 11.34 -14.18
C PRO A 269 33.53 10.29 -14.86
N SER A 270 33.62 10.36 -16.19
CA SER A 270 34.58 9.58 -16.98
C SER A 270 36.03 10.00 -16.68
N GLY A 271 36.96 9.09 -16.90
CA GLY A 271 38.39 9.42 -16.87
C GLY A 271 38.69 10.56 -17.86
N PRO A 272 39.61 11.49 -17.51
CA PRO A 272 39.99 12.55 -18.42
C PRO A 272 40.59 11.99 -19.73
N GLY A 273 40.09 12.48 -20.85
CA GLY A 273 40.57 12.07 -22.18
C GLY A 273 42.06 12.30 -22.34
N CYS A 274 42.70 11.52 -23.19
CA CYS A 274 44.15 11.55 -23.49
C CYS A 274 45.04 11.19 -22.29
N ALA A 275 44.54 10.64 -21.23
CA ALA A 275 45.26 10.09 -20.11
C ALA A 275 44.82 8.66 -19.87
N GLN A 276 45.74 7.81 -19.41
CA GLN A 276 45.49 6.45 -18.96
C GLN A 276 44.78 6.48 -17.61
N ALA A 277 43.54 6.89 -17.62
CA ALA A 277 42.82 7.21 -16.41
C ALA A 277 41.59 6.31 -16.18
N LYS A 278 41.43 5.91 -14.94
CA LYS A 278 40.23 5.21 -14.49
C LYS A 278 39.06 6.21 -14.41
N GLY A 279 37.86 5.78 -14.75
CA GLY A 279 36.66 6.52 -14.45
C GLY A 279 36.40 6.57 -12.93
N CYS A 280 35.69 7.58 -12.48
CA CYS A 280 35.27 7.66 -11.08
C CYS A 280 34.07 6.76 -10.82
N SER A 281 33.98 6.21 -9.62
CA SER A 281 32.79 5.50 -9.17
C SER A 281 31.62 6.48 -9.01
N GLY A 282 30.40 5.99 -9.18
CA GLY A 282 29.17 6.70 -8.81
C GLY A 282 29.01 6.83 -7.30
N SER A 283 28.06 7.65 -6.89
CA SER A 283 27.73 7.85 -5.47
C SER A 283 26.55 6.97 -5.05
N ASP A 284 26.48 6.68 -3.77
CA ASP A 284 25.43 5.87 -3.17
C ASP A 284 24.07 6.59 -3.16
N SER A 285 22.99 5.82 -3.31
CA SER A 285 21.63 6.26 -3.00
C SER A 285 21.14 5.57 -1.73
N THR A 286 20.44 6.32 -0.89
CA THR A 286 19.93 5.79 0.38
C THR A 286 18.47 6.15 0.60
N PHE A 287 17.75 5.22 1.18
CA PHE A 287 16.43 5.45 1.77
C PHE A 287 16.37 4.75 3.12
N SER A 288 16.31 5.52 4.20
CA SER A 288 16.37 4.99 5.57
C SER A 288 17.59 4.08 5.77
N THR A 289 17.39 2.81 6.07
CA THR A 289 18.45 1.79 6.25
C THR A 289 18.89 1.11 4.93
N ILE A 290 18.22 1.42 3.83
CA ILE A 290 18.50 0.80 2.54
C ILE A 290 19.53 1.66 1.81
N THR A 291 20.69 1.06 1.52
CA THR A 291 21.76 1.71 0.74
C THR A 291 22.01 0.90 -0.51
N SER A 292 21.96 1.55 -1.68
CA SER A 292 22.46 1.06 -2.96
C SER A 292 23.79 1.72 -3.24
N THR A 293 24.82 0.95 -3.53
CA THR A 293 26.18 1.45 -3.70
C THR A 293 26.40 1.94 -5.13
N GLY A 294 27.14 3.03 -5.29
CA GLY A 294 27.53 3.56 -6.58
C GLY A 294 28.23 2.51 -7.47
N GLY A 295 28.03 2.60 -8.77
CA GLY A 295 28.71 1.75 -9.75
C GLY A 295 30.21 2.01 -9.80
N GLY A 296 31.01 0.99 -9.98
CA GLY A 296 32.47 1.11 -10.10
C GLY A 296 32.90 1.84 -11.39
N GLY A 297 33.90 2.71 -11.31
CA GLY A 297 34.50 3.35 -12.46
C GLY A 297 35.22 2.35 -13.38
N GLY A 298 35.15 2.56 -14.68
CA GLY A 298 35.85 1.74 -15.69
C GLY A 298 37.35 1.91 -15.65
N GLY A 299 38.12 0.87 -15.97
CA GLY A 299 39.56 0.88 -16.06
C GLY A 299 40.06 1.68 -17.27
N GLY A 300 41.17 2.39 -17.12
CA GLY A 300 41.87 3.04 -18.23
C GLY A 300 42.62 2.02 -19.10
N SER A 301 42.74 2.29 -20.39
CA SER A 301 43.58 1.49 -21.29
C SER A 301 45.04 1.94 -21.30
N GLY A 302 45.96 1.01 -21.49
CA GLY A 302 47.41 1.28 -21.47
C GLY A 302 48.14 0.79 -22.73
N TYR A 303 49.23 1.49 -23.04
CA TYR A 303 50.07 1.21 -24.20
C TYR A 303 51.29 0.33 -23.86
N THR A 304 51.59 0.14 -22.62
CA THR A 304 52.73 -0.66 -22.15
C THR A 304 52.25 -1.87 -21.35
N PRO A 305 53.01 -2.99 -21.36
CA PRO A 305 52.72 -4.13 -20.52
C PRO A 305 52.48 -3.70 -19.05
N GLY A 306 51.34 -4.06 -18.51
CA GLY A 306 50.90 -3.65 -17.17
C GLY A 306 50.25 -2.25 -17.10
N GLY A 307 50.05 -1.58 -18.24
CA GLY A 307 49.45 -0.26 -18.29
C GLY A 307 47.93 -0.22 -18.18
N ALA A 308 47.26 -1.28 -18.54
CA ALA A 308 45.80 -1.37 -18.35
C ALA A 308 45.44 -1.39 -16.86
N THR A 309 44.37 -0.68 -16.49
CA THR A 309 43.92 -0.64 -15.11
C THR A 309 42.64 -1.45 -14.90
N ASN A 310 42.54 -2.04 -13.75
CA ASN A 310 41.31 -2.75 -13.34
C ASN A 310 40.14 -1.78 -13.20
N GLY A 311 38.95 -2.24 -13.51
CA GLY A 311 37.72 -1.59 -13.11
C GLY A 311 37.63 -1.45 -11.58
N ALA A 312 36.93 -0.43 -11.11
CA ALA A 312 36.65 -0.26 -9.69
C ALA A 312 35.50 -1.16 -9.23
N ASN A 313 35.54 -1.54 -7.96
CA ASN A 313 34.43 -2.23 -7.31
C ASN A 313 33.25 -1.27 -7.10
N GLY A 314 32.03 -1.82 -6.99
CA GLY A 314 30.83 -1.02 -6.74
C GLY A 314 29.58 -1.86 -6.63
N GLY A 315 28.42 -1.22 -6.74
CA GLY A 315 27.13 -1.91 -6.87
C GLY A 315 27.21 -2.92 -8.02
N SER A 316 27.49 -2.47 -9.25
CA SER A 316 28.13 -3.31 -10.26
C SER A 316 29.57 -2.84 -10.45
N GLY A 317 30.46 -3.78 -10.69
CA GLY A 317 31.88 -3.46 -10.94
C GLY A 317 32.07 -2.81 -12.30
N GLY A 318 33.05 -1.91 -12.42
CA GLY A 318 33.51 -1.37 -13.69
C GLY A 318 34.28 -2.39 -14.53
N GLY A 319 34.23 -2.28 -15.85
CA GLY A 319 35.03 -3.10 -16.77
C GLY A 319 36.52 -2.76 -16.70
N GLY A 320 37.39 -3.72 -16.94
CA GLY A 320 38.83 -3.53 -17.08
C GLY A 320 39.18 -2.81 -18.40
N GLY A 321 40.27 -2.05 -18.41
CA GLY A 321 40.83 -1.45 -19.61
C GLY A 321 41.58 -2.48 -20.49
N SER A 322 41.65 -2.23 -21.80
CA SER A 322 42.47 -3.06 -22.70
C SER A 322 43.95 -2.70 -22.62
N GLU A 323 44.80 -3.64 -22.93
CA GLU A 323 46.23 -3.47 -23.04
C GLU A 323 46.66 -3.73 -24.49
N ASP A 324 47.59 -2.90 -25.02
CA ASP A 324 48.23 -3.16 -26.30
C ASP A 324 49.59 -3.80 -26.07
N ASN A 325 49.73 -5.02 -26.57
CA ASN A 325 50.94 -5.78 -26.52
C ASN A 325 51.69 -5.80 -27.86
N ALA A 326 51.60 -4.71 -28.65
CA ALA A 326 52.19 -4.63 -29.98
C ALA A 326 53.72 -4.90 -30.04
N ASN A 327 54.41 -4.92 -28.89
CA ASN A 327 55.85 -5.12 -28.79
C ASN A 327 56.28 -6.43 -28.10
N VAL A 328 55.36 -7.35 -27.79
CA VAL A 328 55.73 -8.64 -27.20
C VAL A 328 55.75 -9.69 -28.30
N PRO A 329 56.90 -10.28 -28.64
CA PRO A 329 56.96 -11.37 -29.61
C PRO A 329 56.16 -12.56 -29.11
N THR A 330 55.25 -13.09 -29.92
CA THR A 330 54.62 -14.41 -29.65
C THR A 330 55.73 -15.46 -29.53
N PRO A 331 55.81 -16.33 -28.50
CA PRO A 331 54.67 -16.97 -27.85
C PRO A 331 54.40 -16.62 -26.34
N ASN A 332 54.92 -15.56 -25.80
CA ASN A 332 54.68 -15.18 -24.43
C ASN A 332 53.44 -14.26 -24.36
N TRP A 333 52.28 -14.85 -24.29
CA TRP A 333 51.05 -14.13 -23.95
C TRP A 333 51.19 -13.56 -22.54
N SER A 334 51.33 -12.26 -22.47
CA SER A 334 51.30 -11.46 -21.26
C SER A 334 49.88 -11.50 -20.61
N PRO A 335 49.75 -11.20 -19.34
CA PRO A 335 48.46 -11.34 -18.63
C PRO A 335 47.33 -10.60 -19.35
N PRO A 336 46.06 -11.03 -19.15
CA PRO A 336 44.90 -10.36 -19.73
C PRO A 336 44.88 -8.89 -19.33
N GLY A 337 44.29 -8.04 -20.19
CA GLY A 337 44.06 -6.63 -19.89
C GLY A 337 43.49 -6.42 -18.46
N GLY A 338 43.23 -5.22 -18.05
CA GLY A 338 42.77 -4.93 -16.70
C GLY A 338 41.60 -5.80 -16.26
N GLY A 339 41.63 -6.28 -15.05
CA GLY A 339 40.52 -7.06 -14.46
C GLY A 339 39.26 -6.22 -14.31
N GLY A 340 38.11 -6.86 -14.42
CA GLY A 340 36.85 -6.23 -14.02
C GLY A 340 36.79 -5.98 -12.50
N GLY A 341 36.14 -4.90 -12.09
CA GLY A 341 35.83 -4.66 -10.68
C GLY A 341 34.82 -5.67 -10.13
N THR A 342 34.86 -5.95 -8.85
CA THR A 342 33.86 -6.78 -8.22
C THR A 342 32.53 -6.01 -8.10
N GLY A 343 31.42 -6.69 -8.40
CA GLY A 343 30.08 -6.20 -8.10
C GLY A 343 29.63 -6.57 -6.68
N ASN A 344 28.47 -6.12 -6.30
CA ASN A 344 27.90 -6.35 -4.98
C ASN A 344 28.86 -6.03 -3.84
N THR A 345 29.47 -4.85 -3.91
CA THR A 345 30.48 -4.38 -2.93
C THR A 345 30.04 -3.05 -2.34
N PRO A 346 29.78 -2.96 -1.03
CA PRO A 346 29.79 -4.09 -0.06
C PRO A 346 28.74 -5.15 -0.39
N SER A 347 28.96 -6.38 0.09
CA SER A 347 28.08 -7.51 -0.18
C SER A 347 26.70 -7.30 0.46
N THR A 348 25.66 -7.49 -0.33
CA THR A 348 24.25 -7.50 0.12
C THR A 348 23.57 -8.79 -0.32
N ASN A 349 22.49 -9.13 0.35
CA ASN A 349 21.63 -10.24 -0.03
C ASN A 349 20.17 -9.74 -0.07
N PRO A 350 19.47 -9.78 -1.20
CA PRO A 350 19.97 -10.15 -2.54
C PRO A 350 21.12 -9.27 -3.03
N PRO A 351 21.96 -9.74 -3.98
CA PRO A 351 23.06 -8.95 -4.52
C PRO A 351 22.54 -7.73 -5.27
N GLN A 352 23.24 -6.60 -5.10
CA GLN A 352 22.84 -5.30 -5.69
C GLN A 352 23.41 -5.06 -7.09
N GLY A 353 24.22 -5.98 -7.61
CA GLY A 353 24.82 -5.91 -8.96
C GLY A 353 25.84 -7.00 -9.21
N ASN A 354 26.45 -6.95 -10.38
CA ASN A 354 27.33 -7.98 -10.92
C ASN A 354 28.78 -7.46 -11.11
N PRO A 355 29.80 -8.35 -11.16
CA PRO A 355 31.16 -7.96 -11.48
C PRO A 355 31.26 -7.42 -12.91
N GLY A 356 32.25 -6.54 -13.15
CA GLY A 356 32.62 -6.04 -14.44
C GLY A 356 33.39 -7.10 -15.26
N GLY A 357 33.36 -6.94 -16.59
CA GLY A 357 34.14 -7.79 -17.50
C GLY A 357 35.65 -7.43 -17.51
N TYR A 358 36.46 -8.37 -17.93
CA TYR A 358 37.88 -8.14 -18.15
C TYR A 358 38.13 -7.31 -19.43
N GLY A 359 39.18 -6.52 -19.43
CA GLY A 359 39.70 -5.89 -20.66
C GLY A 359 40.27 -6.97 -21.61
N SER A 360 40.15 -6.73 -22.92
CA SER A 360 40.77 -7.58 -23.94
C SER A 360 42.20 -7.15 -24.21
N ASN A 361 43.06 -8.10 -24.57
CA ASN A 361 44.34 -7.80 -25.21
C ASN A 361 44.08 -7.65 -26.71
N ALA A 362 44.49 -6.55 -27.33
CA ALA A 362 44.49 -6.44 -28.76
C ALA A 362 45.66 -7.29 -29.33
N ALA A 363 45.34 -8.27 -30.16
CA ALA A 363 46.38 -8.95 -30.94
C ALA A 363 46.92 -7.96 -32.04
N PRO A 364 48.22 -7.87 -32.27
CA PRO A 364 48.69 -7.09 -33.37
C PRO A 364 48.27 -7.72 -34.71
N GLY A 365 47.43 -7.03 -35.45
CA GLY A 365 47.08 -7.32 -36.82
C GLY A 365 46.05 -8.43 -37.04
N SER A 366 44.81 -8.13 -36.82
CA SER A 366 43.67 -8.76 -37.51
C SER A 366 42.83 -7.68 -38.18
#